data_eb7c49e9ca3bf88837d02d52c8feb5eb
#
_entry.id   eb7c49e9ca3bf88837d02d52c8feb5eb
#
_cell.length_a   1.000
_cell.length_b   1.000
_cell.length_c   1.000
_cell.angle_alpha   90.00
_cell.angle_beta   90.00
_cell.angle_gamma   90.00
#
_symmetry.space_group_name_H-M   'P 1'
#
loop_
_entity.id
_entity.type
_entity.pdbx_description
1 polymer ?
#
loop_
_entity_poly.entity_id
_entity_poly.type
_entity_poly.pdbx_seq_one_letter_code
_entity_poly.pdbx_strand_id
1 'polypeptide(L)'
;MKTLSGAKRILLISNSTLYGSGFLDHAEGEIRDFLGEIGPVLFVPFALFDRDAYAAKTRTRFNAMGYELDSIHELPDQPRAVKDAAAIFIGGGNTFRLLKALYDFQILTLIREKVEDGMPYVGSSAGSNVAGPTIKTTNDMPIVEPPSFQALNLVSFQINPHYLDPDPDSKHMGETREERILQFLEDNDTPVVGLREGAMVRIERGSTALKGSTGARISAKGSSQSKLSLE
;
A
#
# COMPACT_ATOMS: atom_id res chain seq x y z
N MET A 1 26.55 -18.95 -6.25
CA MET A 1 25.35 -19.09 -7.08
C MET A 1 24.43 -17.91 -6.71
N LYS A 2 24.20 -16.94 -7.61
CA LYS A 2 23.14 -15.94 -7.42
C LYS A 2 21.83 -16.70 -7.58
N THR A 3 21.10 -16.91 -6.47
CA THR A 3 19.71 -17.28 -6.51
C THR A 3 18.99 -16.27 -7.41
N LEU A 4 18.31 -16.76 -8.44
CA LEU A 4 17.37 -15.96 -9.21
C LEU A 4 16.37 -15.38 -8.19
N SER A 5 16.50 -14.08 -7.91
CA SER A 5 15.53 -13.34 -7.08
C SER A 5 14.14 -13.65 -7.64
N GLY A 6 13.24 -14.18 -6.82
CA GLY A 6 11.88 -14.41 -7.20
C GLY A 6 11.30 -13.09 -7.72
N ALA A 7 10.59 -13.11 -8.84
CA ALA A 7 10.02 -11.88 -9.38
C ALA A 7 9.01 -11.32 -8.37
N LYS A 8 9.19 -10.09 -7.91
CA LYS A 8 8.29 -9.41 -6.97
C LYS A 8 6.85 -9.47 -7.47
N ARG A 9 5.94 -9.76 -6.56
CA ARG A 9 4.50 -9.74 -6.78
C ARG A 9 3.86 -8.74 -5.82
N ILE A 10 3.39 -7.61 -6.34
CA ILE A 10 2.91 -6.48 -5.53
C ILE A 10 1.61 -5.94 -6.14
N LEU A 11 0.59 -5.77 -5.31
CA LEU A 11 -0.66 -5.09 -5.64
C LEU A 11 -0.89 -3.93 -4.65
N LEU A 12 -0.90 -2.71 -5.17
CA LEU A 12 -1.06 -1.48 -4.38
C LEU A 12 -2.41 -0.84 -4.72
N ILE A 13 -3.29 -0.78 -3.72
CA ILE A 13 -4.66 -0.29 -3.84
C ILE A 13 -4.72 1.10 -3.20
N SER A 14 -5.29 2.08 -3.90
CA SER A 14 -5.37 3.46 -3.39
C SER A 14 -6.17 3.55 -2.10
N ASN A 15 -7.34 2.93 -2.06
CA ASN A 15 -8.30 3.01 -0.97
C ASN A 15 -8.97 1.67 -0.73
N SER A 16 -9.48 1.45 0.49
CA SER A 16 -10.16 0.19 0.81
C SER A 16 -11.68 0.23 0.58
N THR A 17 -12.27 1.41 0.36
CA THR A 17 -13.73 1.54 0.21
C THR A 17 -14.05 2.72 -0.70
N LEU A 18 -14.85 2.50 -1.73
CA LEU A 18 -15.43 3.56 -2.56
C LEU A 18 -16.77 3.98 -2.01
N TYR A 19 -17.18 5.23 -2.31
CA TYR A 19 -18.50 5.73 -1.94
C TYR A 19 -19.60 4.81 -2.49
N GLY A 20 -20.51 4.38 -1.64
CA GLY A 20 -21.61 3.50 -2.02
C GLY A 20 -21.25 2.02 -2.17
N SER A 21 -20.00 1.61 -1.83
CA SER A 21 -19.56 0.21 -1.88
C SER A 21 -19.09 -0.30 -0.51
N GLY A 22 -18.92 -1.61 -0.40
CA GLY A 22 -18.34 -2.25 0.78
C GLY A 22 -16.80 -2.23 0.78
N PHE A 23 -16.23 -2.71 1.87
CA PHE A 23 -14.80 -2.84 2.07
C PHE A 23 -14.16 -3.77 1.03
N LEU A 24 -13.22 -3.25 0.23
CA LEU A 24 -12.51 -3.92 -0.87
C LEU A 24 -13.40 -4.47 -2.00
N ASP A 25 -14.67 -4.05 -2.12
CA ASP A 25 -15.56 -4.55 -3.18
C ASP A 25 -14.99 -4.24 -4.58
N HIS A 26 -14.52 -3.00 -4.78
CA HIS A 26 -13.97 -2.56 -6.06
C HIS A 26 -12.65 -3.26 -6.44
N ALA A 27 -11.97 -3.87 -5.48
CA ALA A 27 -10.68 -4.51 -5.67
C ALA A 27 -10.76 -6.05 -5.66
N GLU A 28 -11.93 -6.63 -5.37
CA GLU A 28 -12.11 -8.08 -5.22
C GLU A 28 -11.57 -8.87 -6.40
N GLY A 29 -12.01 -8.52 -7.62
CA GLY A 29 -11.60 -9.24 -8.84
C GLY A 29 -10.09 -9.23 -9.05
N GLU A 30 -9.45 -8.07 -8.83
CA GLU A 30 -7.99 -7.93 -8.98
C GLU A 30 -7.23 -8.65 -7.86
N ILE A 31 -7.73 -8.61 -6.60
CA ILE A 31 -7.12 -9.36 -5.48
C ILE A 31 -7.17 -10.87 -5.76
N ARG A 32 -8.31 -11.39 -6.22
CA ARG A 32 -8.48 -12.81 -6.53
C ARG A 32 -7.59 -13.26 -7.69
N ASP A 33 -7.53 -12.48 -8.77
CA ASP A 33 -6.65 -12.78 -9.91
C ASP A 33 -5.17 -12.69 -9.52
N PHE A 34 -4.81 -11.72 -8.68
CA PHE A 34 -3.44 -11.53 -8.21
C PHE A 34 -2.98 -12.63 -7.25
N LEU A 35 -3.78 -13.00 -6.26
CA LEU A 35 -3.42 -14.03 -5.29
C LEU A 35 -3.50 -15.43 -5.89
N GLY A 36 -4.53 -15.72 -6.71
CA GLY A 36 -4.78 -17.06 -7.23
C GLY A 36 -5.11 -18.06 -6.12
N GLU A 37 -4.70 -19.31 -6.29
CA GLU A 37 -4.78 -20.33 -5.25
C GLU A 37 -3.57 -20.18 -4.30
N ILE A 38 -3.83 -19.76 -3.07
CA ILE A 38 -2.79 -19.52 -2.06
C ILE A 38 -3.30 -19.96 -0.68
N GLY A 39 -2.38 -20.27 0.22
CA GLY A 39 -2.68 -20.54 1.64
C GLY A 39 -3.17 -19.28 2.39
N PRO A 40 -3.28 -19.35 3.71
CA PRO A 40 -3.76 -18.24 4.53
C PRO A 40 -2.99 -16.95 4.26
N VAL A 41 -3.72 -15.83 4.18
CA VAL A 41 -3.14 -14.49 4.01
C VAL A 41 -2.84 -13.90 5.39
N LEU A 42 -1.60 -13.47 5.61
CA LEU A 42 -1.23 -12.77 6.83
C LEU A 42 -1.66 -11.31 6.75
N PHE A 43 -2.56 -10.89 7.62
CA PHE A 43 -3.05 -9.52 7.71
C PHE A 43 -2.26 -8.70 8.74
N VAL A 44 -1.87 -7.48 8.36
CA VAL A 44 -1.20 -6.50 9.23
C VAL A 44 -2.14 -5.33 9.51
N PRO A 45 -2.81 -5.27 10.70
CA PRO A 45 -3.84 -4.28 11.03
C PRO A 45 -3.28 -2.98 11.64
N PHE A 46 -1.97 -2.81 11.73
CA PHE A 46 -1.31 -1.84 12.61
C PHE A 46 -1.54 -0.36 12.27
N ALA A 47 -2.17 -0.05 11.14
CA ALA A 47 -2.54 1.31 10.78
C ALA A 47 -3.75 1.85 11.59
N LEU A 48 -4.57 0.97 12.17
CA LEU A 48 -5.70 1.34 13.04
C LEU A 48 -5.41 1.03 14.51
N PHE A 49 -6.13 1.73 15.39
CA PHE A 49 -6.01 1.53 16.84
C PHE A 49 -6.74 0.26 17.28
N ASP A 50 -7.98 0.11 16.84
CA ASP A 50 -8.80 -1.09 17.11
C ASP A 50 -8.42 -2.18 16.09
N ARG A 51 -7.44 -2.98 16.47
CA ARG A 51 -6.90 -4.06 15.63
C ARG A 51 -7.85 -5.24 15.52
N ASP A 52 -8.58 -5.54 16.61
CA ASP A 52 -9.52 -6.66 16.68
C ASP A 52 -10.71 -6.44 15.74
N ALA A 53 -11.34 -5.27 15.81
CA ALA A 53 -12.44 -4.92 14.91
C ALA A 53 -11.97 -4.88 13.45
N TYR A 54 -10.76 -4.39 13.20
CA TYR A 54 -10.21 -4.35 11.84
C TYR A 54 -9.91 -5.76 11.31
N ALA A 55 -9.34 -6.64 12.13
CA ALA A 55 -9.09 -8.04 11.76
C ALA A 55 -10.39 -8.77 11.48
N ALA A 56 -11.42 -8.62 12.33
CA ALA A 56 -12.73 -9.23 12.14
C ALA A 56 -13.37 -8.81 10.81
N LYS A 57 -13.37 -7.50 10.50
CA LYS A 57 -13.89 -6.96 9.25
C LYS A 57 -13.13 -7.51 8.04
N THR A 58 -11.79 -7.52 8.11
CA THR A 58 -10.94 -7.98 7.02
C THR A 58 -11.07 -9.48 6.79
N ARG A 59 -11.12 -10.26 7.87
CA ARG A 59 -11.34 -11.71 7.82
C ARG A 59 -12.68 -12.06 7.15
N THR A 60 -13.76 -11.38 7.53
CA THR A 60 -15.07 -11.55 6.87
C THR A 60 -14.97 -11.32 5.37
N ARG A 61 -14.26 -10.28 4.95
CA ARG A 61 -14.13 -9.94 3.54
C ARG A 61 -13.26 -10.95 2.77
N PHE A 62 -12.11 -11.35 3.33
CA PHE A 62 -11.22 -12.32 2.69
C PHE A 62 -11.87 -13.71 2.61
N ASN A 63 -12.60 -14.13 3.65
CA ASN A 63 -13.39 -15.38 3.63
C ASN A 63 -14.43 -15.35 2.51
N ALA A 64 -15.12 -14.23 2.30
CA ALA A 64 -16.07 -14.09 1.19
C ALA A 64 -15.39 -14.17 -0.19
N MET A 65 -14.11 -13.79 -0.30
CA MET A 65 -13.29 -13.98 -1.49
C MET A 65 -12.70 -15.40 -1.63
N GLY A 66 -12.88 -16.26 -0.64
CA GLY A 66 -12.38 -17.64 -0.63
C GLY A 66 -11.00 -17.81 0.00
N TYR A 67 -10.49 -16.83 0.76
CA TYR A 67 -9.20 -16.90 1.43
C TYR A 67 -9.35 -16.96 2.95
N GLU A 68 -8.58 -17.84 3.60
CA GLU A 68 -8.34 -17.78 5.04
C GLU A 68 -7.43 -16.59 5.36
N LEU A 69 -7.65 -15.96 6.53
CA LEU A 69 -6.86 -14.80 6.95
C LEU A 69 -6.49 -14.89 8.43
N ASP A 70 -5.19 -14.87 8.69
CA ASP A 70 -4.61 -14.75 10.01
C ASP A 70 -4.17 -13.32 10.28
N SER A 71 -4.51 -12.79 11.44
CA SER A 71 -4.07 -11.44 11.80
C SER A 71 -2.84 -11.49 12.69
N ILE A 72 -1.78 -10.80 12.27
CA ILE A 72 -0.46 -10.87 12.90
C ILE A 72 -0.48 -10.48 14.39
N HIS A 73 -1.37 -9.57 14.81
CA HIS A 73 -1.46 -9.12 16.19
C HIS A 73 -2.07 -10.16 17.16
N GLU A 74 -2.75 -11.18 16.62
CA GLU A 74 -3.31 -12.30 17.37
C GLU A 74 -2.27 -13.42 17.58
N LEU A 75 -1.13 -13.36 16.88
CA LEU A 75 -0.10 -14.38 16.91
C LEU A 75 1.00 -14.04 17.92
N PRO A 76 1.58 -15.03 18.61
CA PRO A 76 2.53 -14.77 19.68
C PRO A 76 3.91 -14.30 19.20
N ASP A 77 4.28 -14.56 17.96
CA ASP A 77 5.59 -14.26 17.36
C ASP A 77 5.39 -13.65 15.97
N GLN A 78 5.39 -12.30 15.89
CA GLN A 78 5.18 -11.57 14.65
C GLN A 78 6.28 -11.81 13.60
N PRO A 79 7.58 -11.83 13.96
CA PRO A 79 8.64 -12.20 13.03
C PRO A 79 8.47 -13.61 12.45
N ARG A 80 8.06 -14.57 13.25
CA ARG A 80 7.79 -15.94 12.79
C ARG A 80 6.60 -15.98 11.85
N ALA A 81 5.52 -15.28 12.19
CA ALA A 81 4.34 -15.17 11.34
C ALA A 81 4.67 -14.65 9.93
N VAL A 82 5.51 -13.61 9.82
CA VAL A 82 5.98 -13.10 8.53
C VAL A 82 6.81 -14.13 7.76
N LYS A 83 7.70 -14.86 8.44
CA LYS A 83 8.54 -15.87 7.78
C LYS A 83 7.72 -17.01 7.19
N ASP A 84 6.65 -17.40 7.87
CA ASP A 84 5.82 -18.54 7.48
C ASP A 84 4.65 -18.14 6.55
N ALA A 85 4.42 -16.85 6.34
CA ALA A 85 3.31 -16.33 5.52
C ALA A 85 3.41 -16.76 4.05
N ALA A 86 2.27 -17.21 3.49
CA ALA A 86 2.12 -17.49 2.07
C ALA A 86 1.91 -16.22 1.24
N ALA A 87 1.17 -15.25 1.79
CA ALA A 87 0.93 -13.92 1.24
C ALA A 87 0.72 -12.93 2.39
N ILE A 88 0.89 -11.63 2.12
CA ILE A 88 0.67 -10.59 3.13
C ILE A 88 -0.29 -9.52 2.61
N PHE A 89 -1.25 -9.11 3.47
CA PHE A 89 -2.10 -7.95 3.26
C PHE A 89 -1.83 -6.90 4.33
N ILE A 90 -1.41 -5.70 3.94
CA ILE A 90 -1.23 -4.57 4.84
C ILE A 90 -2.35 -3.56 4.62
N GLY A 91 -3.15 -3.36 5.67
CA GLY A 91 -4.34 -2.53 5.62
C GLY A 91 -4.07 -1.03 5.70
N GLY A 92 -5.11 -0.24 5.41
CA GLY A 92 -5.10 1.21 5.51
C GLY A 92 -5.35 1.74 6.92
N GLY A 93 -5.22 3.03 7.08
CA GLY A 93 -5.33 3.80 8.32
C GLY A 93 -4.17 4.79 8.43
N ASN A 94 -3.68 5.08 9.63
CA ASN A 94 -2.58 6.04 9.81
C ASN A 94 -1.22 5.41 9.49
N THR A 95 -0.53 5.97 8.50
CA THR A 95 0.76 5.48 7.99
C THR A 95 1.88 5.56 9.02
N PHE A 96 1.90 6.61 9.87
CA PHE A 96 2.93 6.75 10.92
C PHE A 96 2.77 5.65 11.98
N ARG A 97 1.53 5.36 12.40
CA ARG A 97 1.23 4.26 13.34
C ARG A 97 1.65 2.92 12.75
N LEU A 98 1.32 2.68 11.49
CA LEU A 98 1.71 1.47 10.77
C LEU A 98 3.23 1.32 10.76
N LEU A 99 3.95 2.34 10.25
CA LEU A 99 5.41 2.28 10.12
C LEU A 99 6.09 2.08 11.46
N LYS A 100 5.64 2.81 12.52
CA LYS A 100 6.16 2.62 13.86
C LYS A 100 6.01 1.17 14.32
N ALA A 101 4.86 0.56 14.15
CA ALA A 101 4.63 -0.83 14.53
C ALA A 101 5.50 -1.82 13.74
N LEU A 102 5.73 -1.58 12.43
CA LEU A 102 6.64 -2.40 11.63
C LEU A 102 8.08 -2.39 12.17
N TYR A 103 8.53 -1.23 12.71
CA TYR A 103 9.82 -1.11 13.39
C TYR A 103 9.80 -1.77 14.77
N ASP A 104 8.81 -1.46 15.61
CA ASP A 104 8.71 -1.95 17.00
C ASP A 104 8.68 -3.49 17.05
N PHE A 105 7.96 -4.13 16.13
CA PHE A 105 7.91 -5.59 16.00
C PHE A 105 9.04 -6.20 15.17
N GLN A 106 9.99 -5.38 14.67
CA GLN A 106 11.14 -5.81 13.88
C GLN A 106 10.76 -6.63 12.62
N ILE A 107 9.62 -6.33 12.02
CA ILE A 107 9.10 -7.06 10.85
C ILE A 107 9.30 -6.33 9.52
N LEU A 108 9.73 -5.07 9.51
CA LEU A 108 9.90 -4.27 8.29
C LEU A 108 10.86 -4.93 7.30
N THR A 109 12.06 -5.29 7.76
CA THR A 109 13.08 -5.94 6.92
C THR A 109 12.66 -7.34 6.49
N LEU A 110 12.03 -8.11 7.39
CA LEU A 110 11.54 -9.45 7.08
C LEU A 110 10.46 -9.44 5.99
N ILE A 111 9.52 -8.48 6.04
CA ILE A 111 8.49 -8.32 5.00
C ILE A 111 9.16 -8.00 3.66
N ARG A 112 10.13 -7.05 3.64
CA ARG A 112 10.88 -6.70 2.43
C ARG A 112 11.54 -7.92 1.81
N GLU A 113 12.32 -8.67 2.59
CA GLU A 113 13.04 -9.87 2.15
C GLU A 113 12.09 -10.92 1.58
N LYS A 114 11.00 -11.21 2.28
CA LYS A 114 9.99 -12.19 1.83
C LYS A 114 9.32 -11.78 0.51
N VAL A 115 9.02 -10.49 0.33
CA VAL A 115 8.42 -9.98 -0.92
C VAL A 115 9.46 -10.00 -2.05
N GLU A 116 10.72 -9.70 -1.77
CA GLU A 116 11.82 -9.82 -2.74
C GLU A 116 12.04 -11.28 -3.17
N ASP A 117 11.77 -12.24 -2.29
CA ASP A 117 11.79 -13.68 -2.56
C ASP A 117 10.51 -14.19 -3.25
N GLY A 118 9.54 -13.31 -3.55
CA GLY A 118 8.35 -13.64 -4.33
C GLY A 118 7.06 -13.81 -3.53
N MET A 119 7.04 -13.59 -2.21
CA MET A 119 5.79 -13.58 -1.43
C MET A 119 4.87 -12.47 -1.95
N PRO A 120 3.60 -12.76 -2.33
CA PRO A 120 2.64 -11.77 -2.75
C PRO A 120 2.37 -10.72 -1.66
N TYR A 121 2.46 -9.45 -2.04
CA TYR A 121 2.18 -8.29 -1.20
C TYR A 121 0.93 -7.56 -1.71
N VAL A 122 -0.06 -7.39 -0.87
CA VAL A 122 -1.21 -6.52 -1.13
C VAL A 122 -1.18 -5.38 -0.12
N GLY A 123 -1.15 -4.15 -0.59
CA GLY A 123 -1.23 -2.95 0.24
C GLY A 123 -2.48 -2.14 -0.08
N SER A 124 -3.15 -1.56 0.93
CA SER A 124 -4.25 -0.63 0.74
C SER A 124 -3.99 0.66 1.50
N SER A 125 -4.14 1.83 0.83
CA SER A 125 -3.95 3.15 1.43
C SER A 125 -2.60 3.27 2.15
N ALA A 126 -2.53 3.33 3.49
CA ALA A 126 -1.29 3.32 4.26
C ALA A 126 -0.40 2.12 3.89
N GLY A 127 -0.98 0.92 3.68
CA GLY A 127 -0.26 -0.26 3.21
C GLY A 127 0.34 -0.08 1.82
N SER A 128 -0.28 0.70 0.94
CA SER A 128 0.31 1.08 -0.34
C SER A 128 1.42 2.11 -0.17
N ASN A 129 1.24 3.10 0.70
CA ASN A 129 2.25 4.14 0.94
C ASN A 129 3.55 3.55 1.50
N VAL A 130 3.48 2.64 2.49
CA VAL A 130 4.69 2.02 3.07
C VAL A 130 5.42 1.07 2.12
N ALA A 131 4.83 0.69 0.98
CA ALA A 131 5.53 -0.07 -0.06
C ALA A 131 6.60 0.76 -0.79
N GLY A 132 6.48 2.08 -0.77
CA GLY A 132 7.48 3.02 -1.30
C GLY A 132 8.78 3.05 -0.50
N PRO A 133 9.78 3.85 -0.96
CA PRO A 133 11.03 4.04 -0.24
C PRO A 133 10.87 4.69 1.13
N THR A 134 9.94 5.64 1.25
CA THR A 134 9.64 6.37 2.49
C THR A 134 8.16 6.66 2.62
N ILE A 135 7.71 7.06 3.81
CA ILE A 135 6.33 7.53 4.02
C ILE A 135 6.16 9.05 3.80
N LYS A 136 7.16 9.74 3.26
CA LYS A 136 7.16 11.22 3.13
C LYS A 136 6.02 11.77 2.27
N THR A 137 5.41 10.95 1.43
CA THR A 137 4.28 11.33 0.57
C THR A 137 2.92 10.89 1.12
N THR A 138 2.84 10.51 2.41
CA THR A 138 1.55 10.23 3.07
C THR A 138 0.72 11.49 3.23
N ASN A 139 -0.61 11.33 3.27
CA ASN A 139 -1.54 12.41 3.60
C ASN A 139 -1.90 12.45 5.10
N ASP A 140 -1.38 11.51 5.88
CA ASP A 140 -1.77 11.33 7.28
C ASP A 140 -1.08 12.32 8.21
N MET A 141 -1.73 12.61 9.33
CA MET A 141 -1.12 13.37 10.41
C MET A 141 -0.12 12.49 11.18
N PRO A 142 1.04 13.05 11.58
CA PRO A 142 2.07 12.34 12.36
C PRO A 142 1.67 12.20 13.83
N ILE A 143 0.68 11.36 14.11
CA ILE A 143 0.12 11.13 15.45
C ILE A 143 1.04 10.33 16.38
N VAL A 144 2.05 9.68 15.84
CA VAL A 144 3.14 8.99 16.54
C VAL A 144 4.44 9.18 15.75
N GLU A 145 5.58 9.05 16.40
CA GLU A 145 6.89 9.18 15.79
C GLU A 145 7.51 7.81 15.54
N PRO A 146 7.65 7.37 14.25
CA PRO A 146 8.45 6.21 13.91
C PRO A 146 9.94 6.54 14.00
N PRO A 147 10.82 5.54 14.22
CA PRO A 147 12.27 5.78 14.32
C PRO A 147 12.90 6.36 13.05
N SER A 148 12.25 6.18 11.91
CA SER A 148 12.66 6.68 10.60
C SER A 148 11.44 6.78 9.68
N PHE A 149 11.55 7.59 8.61
CA PHE A 149 10.58 7.62 7.52
C PHE A 149 10.87 6.55 6.46
N GLN A 150 11.99 5.84 6.54
CA GLN A 150 12.31 4.74 5.64
C GLN A 150 11.26 3.64 5.78
N ALA A 151 10.72 3.19 4.64
CA ALA A 151 9.64 2.22 4.59
C ALA A 151 10.10 0.89 3.96
N LEU A 152 9.20 0.10 3.41
CA LEU A 152 9.51 -1.22 2.87
C LEU A 152 10.41 -1.17 1.63
N ASN A 153 10.41 -0.08 0.87
CA ASN A 153 11.22 0.08 -0.36
C ASN A 153 11.07 -1.09 -1.35
N LEU A 154 9.84 -1.53 -1.55
CA LEU A 154 9.50 -2.61 -2.48
C LEU A 154 9.45 -2.11 -3.93
N VAL A 155 9.14 -0.82 -4.11
CA VAL A 155 9.05 -0.13 -5.39
C VAL A 155 9.99 1.07 -5.44
N SER A 156 10.40 1.51 -6.64
CA SER A 156 11.34 2.62 -6.85
C SER A 156 10.68 4.00 -6.96
N PHE A 157 9.43 4.12 -6.57
CA PHE A 157 8.66 5.36 -6.58
C PHE A 157 7.91 5.54 -5.27
N GLN A 158 7.60 6.80 -4.95
CA GLN A 158 6.72 7.12 -3.83
C GLN A 158 5.26 6.96 -4.23
N ILE A 159 4.40 6.70 -3.26
CA ILE A 159 2.97 6.55 -3.50
C ILE A 159 2.23 7.58 -2.64
N ASN A 160 1.34 8.35 -3.29
CA ASN A 160 0.36 9.18 -2.62
C ASN A 160 -1.02 8.55 -2.88
N PRO A 161 -1.54 7.72 -1.96
CA PRO A 161 -2.87 7.16 -2.08
C PRO A 161 -3.93 8.22 -1.84
N HIS A 162 -5.18 7.97 -2.25
CA HIS A 162 -6.27 8.94 -2.19
C HIS A 162 -5.92 10.26 -2.91
N TYR A 163 -5.19 10.17 -4.02
CA TYR A 163 -4.85 11.35 -4.78
C TYR A 163 -6.11 12.02 -5.34
N LEU A 164 -6.18 13.32 -5.17
CA LEU A 164 -7.23 14.17 -5.72
C LEU A 164 -6.60 15.17 -6.68
N ASP A 165 -7.14 15.24 -7.91
CA ASP A 165 -6.76 16.32 -8.83
C ASP A 165 -7.22 17.66 -8.25
N PRO A 166 -6.50 18.77 -8.54
CA PRO A 166 -6.94 20.10 -8.17
C PRO A 166 -8.32 20.40 -8.76
N ASP A 167 -9.21 20.90 -7.92
CA ASP A 167 -10.53 21.38 -8.34
C ASP A 167 -10.46 22.90 -8.55
N PRO A 168 -10.58 23.40 -9.81
CA PRO A 168 -10.50 24.83 -10.10
C PRO A 168 -11.65 25.64 -9.49
N ASP A 169 -12.76 25.00 -9.14
CA ASP A 169 -13.92 25.64 -8.52
C ASP A 169 -13.87 25.59 -6.98
N SER A 170 -12.84 24.98 -6.42
CA SER A 170 -12.66 24.87 -4.97
C SER A 170 -12.45 26.24 -4.34
N LYS A 171 -13.22 26.53 -3.28
CA LYS A 171 -13.01 27.71 -2.42
C LYS A 171 -12.03 27.48 -1.29
N HIS A 172 -11.46 26.28 -1.20
CA HIS A 172 -10.46 25.94 -0.19
C HIS A 172 -9.13 26.59 -0.55
N MET A 173 -8.57 27.38 0.37
CA MET A 173 -7.32 28.13 0.17
C MET A 173 -6.08 27.38 0.66
N GLY A 174 -6.24 26.15 1.14
CA GLY A 174 -5.13 25.30 1.54
C GLY A 174 -4.49 24.60 0.35
N GLU A 175 -3.30 24.04 0.59
CA GLU A 175 -2.54 23.32 -0.43
C GLU A 175 -3.29 22.12 -0.99
N THR A 176 -3.23 21.97 -2.30
CA THR A 176 -3.72 20.79 -3.01
C THR A 176 -2.78 19.58 -2.81
N ARG A 177 -3.22 18.38 -3.16
CA ARG A 177 -2.34 17.21 -3.19
C ARG A 177 -1.17 17.40 -4.17
N GLU A 178 -1.43 18.03 -5.28
CA GLU A 178 -0.43 18.34 -6.30
C GLU A 178 0.67 19.24 -5.75
N GLU A 179 0.31 20.35 -5.11
CA GLU A 179 1.27 21.28 -4.52
C GLU A 179 2.17 20.61 -3.48
N ARG A 180 1.61 19.77 -2.61
CA ARG A 180 2.39 19.01 -1.62
C ARG A 180 3.35 18.02 -2.27
N ILE A 181 2.96 17.38 -3.37
CA ILE A 181 3.85 16.50 -4.13
C ILE A 181 4.95 17.31 -4.81
N LEU A 182 4.65 18.49 -5.35
CA LEU A 182 5.67 19.37 -5.94
C LEU A 182 6.67 19.85 -4.90
N GLN A 183 6.23 20.26 -3.70
CA GLN A 183 7.12 20.58 -2.58
C GLN A 183 8.03 19.39 -2.19
N PHE A 184 7.48 18.17 -2.13
CA PHE A 184 8.32 16.99 -1.91
C PHE A 184 9.42 16.85 -2.98
N LEU A 185 9.11 17.12 -4.24
CA LEU A 185 10.04 17.00 -5.37
C LEU A 185 11.10 18.12 -5.42
N GLU A 186 10.93 19.23 -4.68
CA GLU A 186 11.98 20.26 -4.53
C GLU A 186 13.25 19.65 -3.89
N ASP A 187 13.06 18.80 -2.87
CA ASP A 187 14.14 18.21 -2.06
C ASP A 187 14.40 16.72 -2.35
N ASN A 188 13.60 16.09 -3.20
CA ASN A 188 13.69 14.65 -3.47
C ASN A 188 13.58 14.35 -4.97
N ASP A 189 14.38 13.39 -5.46
CA ASP A 189 14.41 13.02 -6.88
C ASP A 189 13.51 11.80 -7.21
N THR A 190 12.98 11.13 -6.17
CA THR A 190 12.13 9.94 -6.33
C THR A 190 10.78 10.34 -6.92
N PRO A 191 10.37 9.78 -8.07
CA PRO A 191 9.07 10.09 -8.66
C PRO A 191 7.91 9.65 -7.73
N VAL A 192 6.79 10.35 -7.84
CA VAL A 192 5.58 10.10 -7.03
C VAL A 192 4.43 9.65 -7.92
N VAL A 193 3.80 8.54 -7.55
CA VAL A 193 2.55 8.07 -8.14
C VAL A 193 1.40 8.48 -7.26
N GLY A 194 0.66 9.50 -7.67
CA GLY A 194 -0.62 9.90 -7.09
C GLY A 194 -1.72 8.96 -7.57
N LEU A 195 -2.14 8.04 -6.71
CA LEU A 195 -3.07 6.98 -7.05
C LEU A 195 -4.48 7.40 -6.65
N ARG A 196 -5.37 7.63 -7.64
CA ARG A 196 -6.77 8.05 -7.39
C ARG A 196 -7.56 6.94 -6.73
N GLU A 197 -8.58 7.28 -5.95
CA GLU A 197 -9.49 6.28 -5.40
C GLU A 197 -10.10 5.40 -6.50
N GLY A 198 -10.14 4.09 -6.27
CA GLY A 198 -10.54 3.10 -7.27
C GLY A 198 -9.44 2.64 -8.22
N ALA A 199 -8.24 3.24 -8.15
CA ALA A 199 -7.08 2.79 -8.92
C ALA A 199 -6.16 1.88 -8.10
N MET A 200 -5.43 1.02 -8.83
CA MET A 200 -4.46 0.09 -8.27
C MET A 200 -3.23 0.01 -9.18
N VAL A 201 -2.07 -0.29 -8.60
CA VAL A 201 -0.85 -0.62 -9.34
C VAL A 201 -0.50 -2.07 -9.06
N ARG A 202 -0.39 -2.88 -10.11
CA ARG A 202 0.08 -4.27 -10.06
C ARG A 202 1.46 -4.38 -10.64
N ILE A 203 2.37 -4.97 -9.89
CA ILE A 203 3.75 -5.25 -10.32
C ILE A 203 3.96 -6.75 -10.23
N GLU A 204 4.20 -7.37 -11.37
CA GLU A 204 4.39 -8.81 -11.47
C GLU A 204 5.25 -9.14 -12.68
N ARG A 205 6.16 -10.11 -12.54
CA ARG A 205 7.03 -10.59 -13.64
C ARG A 205 7.82 -9.48 -14.34
N GLY A 206 8.24 -8.44 -13.57
CA GLY A 206 8.96 -7.30 -14.11
C GLY A 206 8.12 -6.27 -14.88
N SER A 207 6.81 -6.48 -14.96
CA SER A 207 5.85 -5.54 -15.55
C SER A 207 5.11 -4.74 -14.48
N THR A 208 4.80 -3.49 -14.79
CA THR A 208 3.95 -2.62 -13.95
C THR A 208 2.72 -2.24 -14.75
N ALA A 209 1.54 -2.53 -14.19
CA ALA A 209 0.26 -2.24 -14.82
C ALA A 209 -0.62 -1.39 -13.88
N LEU A 210 -1.29 -0.40 -14.44
CA LEU A 210 -2.34 0.34 -13.77
C LEU A 210 -3.65 -0.43 -13.91
N LYS A 211 -4.40 -0.56 -12.82
CA LYS A 211 -5.64 -1.32 -12.71
C LYS A 211 -6.71 -0.49 -12.02
N GLY A 212 -7.96 -0.96 -12.10
CA GLY A 212 -9.12 -0.30 -11.48
C GLY A 212 -9.87 0.63 -12.45
N SER A 213 -10.57 1.64 -11.95
CA SER A 213 -11.54 2.44 -12.75
C SER A 213 -11.13 3.91 -12.96
N THR A 214 -10.09 4.41 -12.30
CA THR A 214 -9.82 5.86 -12.26
C THR A 214 -8.47 6.27 -12.85
N GLY A 215 -7.38 5.70 -12.47
CA GLY A 215 -6.07 6.08 -13.01
C GLY A 215 -5.14 6.72 -11.98
N ALA A 216 -3.97 7.16 -12.44
CA ALA A 216 -2.93 7.74 -11.60
C ALA A 216 -2.34 9.02 -12.21
N ARG A 217 -1.68 9.81 -11.37
CA ARG A 217 -0.84 10.95 -11.73
C ARG A 217 0.60 10.61 -11.44
N ILE A 218 1.51 10.78 -12.40
CA ILE A 218 2.95 10.67 -12.14
C ILE A 218 3.54 12.07 -12.09
N SER A 219 4.29 12.33 -11.03
CA SER A 219 5.06 13.56 -10.86
C SER A 219 6.52 13.21 -10.65
N ALA A 220 7.42 13.87 -11.38
CA ALA A 220 8.86 13.72 -11.27
C ALA A 220 9.54 15.09 -11.34
N LYS A 221 10.69 15.24 -10.68
CA LYS A 221 11.48 16.47 -10.67
C LYS A 221 11.86 16.91 -12.09
N GLY A 222 11.60 18.16 -12.43
CA GLY A 222 11.96 18.74 -13.72
C GLY A 222 11.15 18.23 -14.93
N SER A 223 10.13 17.41 -14.71
CA SER A 223 9.27 16.89 -15.77
C SER A 223 7.88 17.54 -15.75
N SER A 224 7.31 17.80 -16.93
CA SER A 224 5.87 18.05 -17.00
C SER A 224 5.11 16.81 -16.54
N GLN A 225 4.11 17.01 -15.69
CA GLN A 225 3.32 15.92 -15.14
C GLN A 225 2.62 15.12 -16.24
N SER A 226 2.69 13.81 -16.16
CA SER A 226 1.98 12.92 -17.09
C SER A 226 0.79 12.26 -16.38
N LYS A 227 -0.37 12.24 -17.06
CA LYS A 227 -1.51 11.42 -16.65
C LYS A 227 -1.31 10.01 -17.19
N LEU A 228 -1.38 9.00 -16.31
CA LEU A 228 -1.62 7.63 -16.72
C LEU A 228 -3.12 7.39 -16.66
N SER A 229 -3.74 7.20 -17.81
CA SER A 229 -5.10 6.67 -17.94
C SER A 229 -5.03 5.16 -18.16
N LEU A 230 -6.10 4.49 -17.77
CA LEU A 230 -6.35 3.10 -18.14
C LEU A 230 -6.64 3.06 -19.64
N GLU A 231 -5.93 2.22 -20.39
CA GLU A 231 -6.31 1.81 -21.74
C GLU A 231 -7.28 0.63 -21.67
#